data_df5a9c2a629d981a7f7cce633b025473
#
_entry.id   df5a9c2a629d981a7f7cce633b025473
#
_cell.length_a   1.000
_cell.length_b   1.000
_cell.length_c   1.000
_cell.angle_alpha   90.00
_cell.angle_beta   90.00
_cell.angle_gamma   90.00
#
_symmetry.space_group_name_H-M   'P 1'
#
loop_
_entity.id
_entity.type
_entity.pdbx_description
1 polymer ?
#
loop_
_entity_poly.entity_id
_entity_poly.type
_entity_poly.pdbx_seq_one_letter_code
_entity_poly.pdbx_strand_id
1 'polypeptide(L)'
;MKKIIVVIIFSLFIFSSCEDDVVSSLPNTNVSFNFTHNWDGVLIDNSDFNEIKYFNENRNELSIEKLRYLISDITFYKENGETIIIEGYKLVDLADNENLSYVTPLEIPVGFYSNVSFTFGFNNTDNIDGSYPDLNSASWNVPMMLGGGYHYMQLEGKFINSSAAEQGYQYHTIRAVDNSDSDNLVFQDTFFTVDLGQIIIHENSNIGVKMNVAEWFKTPYSWDLNIWNSMLMPNFDAQVKMYDNGQNVFSLGSIN
;
A
#
# COMPACT_ATOMS: atom_id res chain seq x y z
N MET A 1 -72.11 64.18 -23.04
CA MET A 1 -70.97 64.10 -22.12
C MET A 1 -70.50 62.62 -22.06
N LYS A 2 -69.44 62.30 -22.80
CA LYS A 2 -68.89 60.93 -22.79
C LYS A 2 -67.81 60.82 -21.74
N LYS A 3 -68.03 59.91 -20.74
CA LYS A 3 -66.99 59.58 -19.71
C LYS A 3 -66.00 58.59 -20.26
N ILE A 4 -64.72 58.98 -20.31
CA ILE A 4 -63.59 58.10 -20.68
C ILE A 4 -63.11 57.46 -19.38
N ILE A 5 -63.19 56.11 -19.28
CA ILE A 5 -62.62 55.32 -18.22
C ILE A 5 -61.22 54.93 -18.64
N VAL A 6 -60.17 55.42 -17.98
CA VAL A 6 -58.78 55.03 -18.15
C VAL A 6 -58.52 53.86 -17.22
N VAL A 7 -58.26 52.68 -17.80
CA VAL A 7 -57.82 51.47 -17.09
C VAL A 7 -56.28 51.47 -17.04
N ILE A 8 -55.72 51.68 -15.86
CA ILE A 8 -54.27 51.56 -15.64
C ILE A 8 -53.98 50.10 -15.34
N ILE A 9 -53.29 49.43 -16.29
CA ILE A 9 -52.76 48.07 -16.09
C ILE A 9 -51.43 48.16 -15.35
N PHE A 10 -51.43 47.74 -14.07
CA PHE A 10 -50.21 47.63 -13.25
C PHE A 10 -49.52 46.31 -13.58
N SER A 11 -48.40 46.38 -14.34
CA SER A 11 -47.62 45.23 -14.71
C SER A 11 -46.69 44.84 -13.53
N LEU A 12 -47.01 43.74 -12.83
CA LEU A 12 -46.12 43.17 -11.79
C LEU A 12 -44.96 42.49 -12.49
N PHE A 13 -43.77 43.10 -12.43
CA PHE A 13 -42.53 42.40 -12.75
C PHE A 13 -42.12 41.51 -11.55
N ILE A 14 -42.30 40.19 -11.66
CA ILE A 14 -41.73 39.23 -10.74
C ILE A 14 -40.27 39.05 -11.13
N PHE A 15 -39.35 39.69 -10.38
CA PHE A 15 -37.92 39.33 -10.46
C PHE A 15 -37.74 37.99 -9.77
N SER A 16 -37.59 36.94 -10.57
CA SER A 16 -37.08 35.66 -10.09
C SER A 16 -35.56 35.84 -9.89
N SER A 17 -35.15 36.05 -8.64
CA SER A 17 -33.75 35.94 -8.24
C SER A 17 -33.40 34.46 -8.27
N CYS A 18 -32.68 34.02 -9.28
CA CYS A 18 -31.90 32.77 -9.19
C CYS A 18 -30.75 33.07 -8.24
N GLU A 19 -30.83 32.65 -7.00
CA GLU A 19 -29.63 32.43 -6.19
C GLU A 19 -28.90 31.27 -6.85
N ASP A 20 -27.81 31.56 -7.57
CA ASP A 20 -26.82 30.57 -7.89
C ASP A 20 -26.25 30.09 -6.54
N ASP A 21 -26.66 28.92 -6.13
CA ASP A 21 -25.97 28.20 -5.05
C ASP A 21 -24.51 28.02 -5.50
N VAL A 22 -23.65 28.93 -5.08
CA VAL A 22 -22.21 28.75 -5.18
C VAL A 22 -21.89 27.56 -4.27
N VAL A 23 -21.91 26.37 -4.83
CA VAL A 23 -21.36 25.20 -4.18
C VAL A 23 -19.89 25.53 -3.96
N SER A 24 -19.57 26.02 -2.77
CA SER A 24 -18.20 26.24 -2.34
C SER A 24 -17.51 24.88 -2.40
N SER A 25 -16.69 24.66 -3.43
CA SER A 25 -15.84 23.48 -3.48
C SER A 25 -14.95 23.49 -2.24
N LEU A 26 -14.92 22.37 -1.53
CA LEU A 26 -13.98 22.22 -0.41
C LEU A 26 -12.55 22.46 -0.91
N PRO A 27 -11.70 23.11 -0.10
CA PRO A 27 -10.31 23.35 -0.51
C PRO A 27 -9.58 22.03 -0.72
N ASN A 28 -8.64 22.02 -1.64
CA ASN A 28 -7.72 20.91 -1.83
C ASN A 28 -6.50 21.09 -0.92
N THR A 29 -5.87 19.98 -0.56
CA THR A 29 -4.69 19.97 0.31
C THR A 29 -3.70 18.88 -0.10
N ASN A 30 -2.43 19.07 0.26
CA ASN A 30 -1.45 18.02 0.18
C ASN A 30 -1.71 16.97 1.27
N VAL A 31 -1.67 15.71 0.88
CA VAL A 31 -1.77 14.57 1.79
C VAL A 31 -0.45 13.81 1.75
N SER A 32 0.04 13.44 2.92
CA SER A 32 1.23 12.60 3.03
C SER A 32 0.91 11.30 3.74
N PHE A 33 1.66 10.26 3.39
CA PHE A 33 1.66 8.96 4.05
C PHE A 33 3.00 8.77 4.73
N ASN A 34 2.98 8.24 5.96
CA ASN A 34 4.20 7.95 6.72
C ASN A 34 4.17 6.48 7.17
N PHE A 35 5.14 5.71 6.70
CA PHE A 35 5.22 4.28 6.95
C PHE A 35 6.07 3.99 8.17
N THR A 36 5.52 3.25 9.13
CA THR A 36 6.21 2.82 10.34
C THR A 36 6.15 1.29 10.45
N HIS A 37 7.17 0.72 11.06
CA HIS A 37 7.34 -0.73 11.14
C HIS A 37 7.42 -1.13 12.60
N ASN A 38 6.87 -2.29 12.93
CA ASN A 38 6.95 -2.83 14.26
C ASN A 38 7.01 -4.37 14.23
N TRP A 39 7.49 -4.95 15.32
CA TRP A 39 7.38 -6.37 15.63
C TRP A 39 6.48 -6.50 16.83
N ASP A 40 5.22 -6.92 16.64
CA ASP A 40 4.21 -7.06 17.69
C ASP A 40 4.08 -5.81 18.59
N GLY A 41 4.07 -4.63 17.98
CA GLY A 41 3.93 -3.34 18.65
C GLY A 41 5.24 -2.71 19.10
N VAL A 42 6.38 -3.41 19.04
CA VAL A 42 7.70 -2.83 19.30
C VAL A 42 8.22 -2.20 18.00
N LEU A 43 8.50 -0.89 18.04
CA LEU A 43 8.99 -0.15 16.87
C LEU A 43 10.27 -0.79 16.32
N ILE A 44 10.37 -0.83 14.98
CA ILE A 44 11.57 -1.22 14.25
C ILE A 44 12.02 -0.03 13.42
N ASP A 45 13.29 0.29 13.48
CA ASP A 45 13.98 1.20 12.56
C ASP A 45 15.30 0.59 12.06
N ASN A 46 16.05 1.32 11.22
CA ASN A 46 17.28 0.80 10.66
C ASN A 46 18.41 0.58 11.68
N SER A 47 18.31 1.14 12.88
CA SER A 47 19.26 0.87 13.96
C SER A 47 19.12 -0.53 14.57
N ASP A 48 17.97 -1.16 14.33
CA ASP A 48 17.66 -2.52 14.78
C ASP A 48 18.20 -3.59 13.82
N PHE A 49 18.77 -3.20 12.68
CA PHE A 49 19.24 -4.14 11.67
C PHE A 49 20.46 -4.93 12.14
N ASN A 50 20.59 -6.14 11.59
CA ASN A 50 21.69 -7.09 11.83
C ASN A 50 21.79 -7.64 13.25
N GLU A 51 20.77 -7.41 14.10
CA GLU A 51 20.71 -7.95 15.47
C GLU A 51 19.69 -9.06 15.53
N ILE A 52 20.10 -10.28 15.92
CA ILE A 52 19.19 -11.40 16.16
C ILE A 52 18.50 -11.17 17.50
N LYS A 53 17.24 -10.72 17.47
CA LYS A 53 16.47 -10.34 18.66
C LYS A 53 14.98 -10.58 18.55
N TYR A 54 14.48 -10.93 17.37
CA TYR A 54 13.07 -11.18 17.14
C TYR A 54 12.78 -12.67 17.22
N PHE A 55 11.56 -13.02 17.59
CA PHE A 55 11.05 -14.39 17.58
C PHE A 55 9.79 -14.42 16.74
N ASN A 56 9.75 -15.31 15.74
CA ASN A 56 8.52 -15.55 15.02
C ASN A 56 7.61 -16.52 15.81
N GLU A 57 6.38 -16.76 15.28
CA GLU A 57 5.42 -17.67 15.92
C GLU A 57 5.97 -19.11 16.08
N ASN A 58 6.82 -19.57 15.17
CA ASN A 58 7.49 -20.86 15.22
C ASN A 58 8.72 -20.87 16.17
N ARG A 59 8.97 -19.75 16.91
CA ARG A 59 10.10 -19.56 17.83
C ARG A 59 11.48 -19.61 17.19
N ASN A 60 11.59 -19.32 15.88
CA ASN A 60 12.89 -19.06 15.32
C ASN A 60 13.36 -17.67 15.79
N GLU A 61 14.59 -17.61 16.34
CA GLU A 61 15.26 -16.34 16.63
C GLU A 61 15.80 -15.78 15.32
N LEU A 62 15.51 -14.50 15.02
CA LEU A 62 15.88 -13.90 13.74
C LEU A 62 16.29 -12.43 13.86
N SER A 63 17.05 -11.96 12.88
CA SER A 63 17.35 -10.56 12.61
C SER A 63 16.56 -10.06 11.40
N ILE A 64 16.50 -8.74 11.24
CA ILE A 64 16.15 -8.08 10.00
C ILE A 64 17.42 -7.41 9.48
N GLU A 65 17.80 -7.63 8.24
CA GLU A 65 18.96 -7.01 7.59
C GLU A 65 18.53 -6.15 6.39
N LYS A 66 17.34 -6.43 5.84
CA LYS A 66 16.70 -5.67 4.79
C LYS A 66 15.19 -5.77 4.92
N LEU A 67 14.51 -4.65 4.82
CA LEU A 67 13.07 -4.59 4.65
C LEU A 67 12.75 -3.44 3.70
N ARG A 68 12.29 -3.78 2.52
CA ARG A 68 11.77 -2.85 1.54
C ARG A 68 10.61 -3.45 0.79
N TYR A 69 9.64 -2.63 0.40
CA TYR A 69 8.43 -3.08 -0.27
C TYR A 69 7.83 -2.00 -1.15
N LEU A 70 7.00 -2.42 -2.07
CA LEU A 70 6.35 -1.56 -3.05
C LEU A 70 4.88 -1.34 -2.66
N ILE A 71 4.46 -0.10 -2.71
CA ILE A 71 3.03 0.25 -2.71
C ILE A 71 2.69 0.96 -4.02
N SER A 72 1.47 0.80 -4.50
CA SER A 72 0.95 1.49 -5.69
C SER A 72 -0.51 1.87 -5.52
N ASP A 73 -1.02 2.70 -6.41
CA ASP A 73 -2.45 3.00 -6.60
C ASP A 73 -3.19 3.38 -5.31
N ILE A 74 -2.75 4.46 -4.67
CA ILE A 74 -3.46 4.97 -3.50
C ILE A 74 -4.83 5.49 -3.96
N THR A 75 -5.90 5.00 -3.33
CA THR A 75 -7.27 5.35 -3.71
C THR A 75 -8.04 5.92 -2.53
N PHE A 76 -8.65 7.08 -2.74
CA PHE A 76 -9.55 7.74 -1.81
C PHE A 76 -10.99 7.53 -2.27
N TYR A 77 -11.86 6.98 -1.41
CA TYR A 77 -13.26 6.67 -1.71
C TYR A 77 -14.17 7.68 -1.00
N LYS A 78 -14.95 8.43 -1.77
CA LYS A 78 -15.97 9.35 -1.23
C LYS A 78 -17.26 8.60 -0.93
N GLU A 79 -18.11 9.18 -0.06
CA GLU A 79 -19.43 8.62 0.28
C GLU A 79 -20.38 8.50 -0.91
N ASN A 80 -20.26 9.38 -1.89
CA ASN A 80 -21.10 9.37 -3.09
C ASN A 80 -20.68 8.33 -4.13
N GLY A 81 -19.65 7.51 -3.83
CA GLY A 81 -19.12 6.48 -4.71
C GLY A 81 -18.04 6.96 -5.70
N GLU A 82 -17.73 8.27 -5.71
CA GLU A 82 -16.58 8.76 -6.47
C GLU A 82 -15.26 8.31 -5.84
N THR A 83 -14.25 8.10 -6.68
CA THR A 83 -12.90 7.74 -6.26
C THR A 83 -11.88 8.75 -6.80
N ILE A 84 -10.83 8.99 -6.01
CA ILE A 84 -9.63 9.70 -6.47
C ILE A 84 -8.49 8.69 -6.41
N ILE A 85 -7.92 8.37 -7.56
CA ILE A 85 -6.83 7.42 -7.67
C ILE A 85 -5.54 8.21 -7.87
N ILE A 86 -4.56 7.96 -7.01
CA ILE A 86 -3.19 8.43 -7.16
C ILE A 86 -2.41 7.30 -7.81
N GLU A 87 -2.29 7.38 -9.13
CA GLU A 87 -1.54 6.41 -9.92
C GLU A 87 -0.04 6.48 -9.59
N GLY A 88 0.66 5.40 -9.86
CA GLY A 88 2.09 5.28 -9.62
C GLY A 88 2.42 4.46 -8.38
N TYR A 89 3.66 4.56 -7.93
CA TYR A 89 4.17 3.70 -6.88
C TYR A 89 5.18 4.40 -5.98
N LYS A 90 5.43 3.79 -4.83
CA LYS A 90 6.49 4.16 -3.90
C LYS A 90 7.22 2.90 -3.46
N LEU A 91 8.55 2.87 -3.64
CA LEU A 91 9.41 1.92 -2.96
C LEU A 91 9.69 2.45 -1.55
N VAL A 92 9.19 1.77 -0.54
CA VAL A 92 9.48 2.04 0.86
C VAL A 92 10.69 1.20 1.26
N ASP A 93 11.74 1.84 1.78
CA ASP A 93 12.99 1.16 2.17
C ASP A 93 13.34 1.57 3.62
N LEU A 94 13.31 0.60 4.54
CA LEU A 94 13.58 0.87 5.95
C LEU A 94 15.06 1.19 6.22
N ALA A 95 15.99 0.83 5.33
CA ALA A 95 17.38 1.23 5.45
C ALA A 95 17.58 2.73 5.20
N ASP A 96 16.67 3.36 4.46
CA ASP A 96 16.66 4.77 4.11
C ASP A 96 15.45 5.47 4.77
N ASN A 97 15.70 6.07 5.94
CA ASN A 97 14.64 6.76 6.71
C ASN A 97 13.95 7.90 5.91
N GLU A 98 14.59 8.47 4.89
CA GLU A 98 13.97 9.49 4.03
C GLU A 98 12.92 8.89 3.10
N ASN A 99 13.00 7.60 2.84
CA ASN A 99 12.04 6.87 2.01
C ASN A 99 10.81 6.32 2.75
N LEU A 100 10.62 6.66 4.01
CA LEU A 100 9.46 6.24 4.79
C LEU A 100 8.25 7.18 4.65
N SER A 101 8.38 8.24 3.84
CA SER A 101 7.30 9.20 3.60
C SER A 101 6.96 9.29 2.11
N TYR A 102 5.70 9.53 1.82
CA TYR A 102 5.19 9.75 0.47
C TYR A 102 4.18 10.88 0.47
N VAL A 103 4.43 11.92 -0.30
CA VAL A 103 3.47 13.03 -0.52
C VAL A 103 2.73 12.76 -1.82
N THR A 104 1.41 12.84 -1.81
CA THR A 104 0.62 12.64 -3.03
C THR A 104 0.98 13.70 -4.07
N PRO A 105 1.17 13.32 -5.34
CA PRO A 105 1.49 14.28 -6.41
C PRO A 105 0.30 15.18 -6.78
N LEU A 106 -0.90 14.81 -6.34
CA LEU A 106 -2.14 15.55 -6.53
C LEU A 106 -2.66 16.02 -5.17
N GLU A 107 -3.21 17.21 -5.13
CA GLU A 107 -3.96 17.70 -3.97
C GLU A 107 -5.30 16.97 -3.85
N ILE A 108 -5.68 16.67 -2.64
CA ILE A 108 -6.89 15.93 -2.27
C ILE A 108 -7.89 16.91 -1.62
N PRO A 109 -9.17 16.92 -2.02
CA PRO A 109 -10.18 17.72 -1.33
C PRO A 109 -10.24 17.38 0.15
N VAL A 110 -10.26 18.39 1.01
CA VAL A 110 -10.52 18.17 2.46
C VAL A 110 -11.90 17.57 2.63
N GLY A 111 -12.09 16.73 3.64
CA GLY A 111 -13.39 16.13 3.92
C GLY A 111 -13.30 14.68 4.35
N PHE A 112 -14.46 14.06 4.42
CA PHE A 112 -14.63 12.67 4.83
C PHE A 112 -14.46 11.74 3.63
N TYR A 113 -13.72 10.65 3.83
CA TYR A 113 -13.54 9.54 2.91
C TYR A 113 -14.02 8.25 3.58
N SER A 114 -14.89 7.51 2.92
CA SER A 114 -15.43 6.25 3.44
C SER A 114 -14.38 5.14 3.50
N ASN A 115 -13.34 5.25 2.70
CA ASN A 115 -12.14 4.42 2.75
C ASN A 115 -10.96 5.13 2.09
N VAL A 116 -9.76 4.81 2.53
CA VAL A 116 -8.50 5.07 1.82
C VAL A 116 -7.77 3.74 1.73
N SER A 117 -7.28 3.41 0.55
CA SER A 117 -6.55 2.17 0.31
C SER A 117 -5.30 2.38 -0.53
N PHE A 118 -4.44 1.38 -0.55
CA PHE A 118 -3.34 1.26 -1.50
C PHE A 118 -3.16 -0.21 -1.92
N THR A 119 -2.48 -0.43 -3.03
CA THR A 119 -2.06 -1.76 -3.46
C THR A 119 -0.68 -2.09 -2.88
N PHE A 120 -0.53 -3.21 -2.19
CA PHE A 120 0.77 -3.80 -1.88
C PHE A 120 1.29 -4.56 -3.10
N GLY A 121 2.44 -4.16 -3.63
CA GLY A 121 2.97 -4.61 -4.90
C GLY A 121 2.45 -3.82 -6.10
N PHE A 122 2.47 -4.43 -7.28
CA PHE A 122 1.85 -3.95 -8.50
C PHE A 122 0.70 -4.85 -8.93
N ASN A 123 -0.38 -4.25 -9.44
CA ASN A 123 -1.38 -4.97 -10.21
C ASN A 123 -0.79 -5.49 -11.55
N ASN A 124 -1.51 -6.36 -12.26
CA ASN A 124 -1.00 -6.97 -13.48
C ASN A 124 -0.79 -5.99 -14.65
N THR A 125 -1.48 -4.85 -14.64
CA THR A 125 -1.34 -3.83 -15.69
C THR A 125 -0.01 -3.09 -15.53
N ASP A 126 0.42 -2.88 -14.28
CA ASP A 126 1.59 -2.09 -13.96
C ASP A 126 2.85 -2.95 -13.72
N ASN A 127 2.69 -4.25 -13.45
CA ASN A 127 3.82 -5.16 -13.22
C ASN A 127 4.52 -5.58 -14.52
N ILE A 128 4.97 -4.60 -15.30
CA ILE A 128 5.60 -4.82 -16.60
C ILE A 128 7.11 -4.81 -16.46
N ASP A 129 7.76 -5.93 -16.81
CA ASP A 129 9.21 -6.10 -16.71
C ASP A 129 9.99 -4.98 -17.41
N GLY A 130 11.00 -4.45 -16.73
CA GLY A 130 11.90 -3.41 -17.26
C GLY A 130 11.31 -2.00 -17.39
N SER A 131 10.03 -1.77 -17.05
CA SER A 131 9.34 -0.48 -17.28
C SER A 131 9.79 0.64 -16.36
N TYR A 132 10.34 0.34 -15.19
CA TYR A 132 10.70 1.34 -14.17
C TYR A 132 12.22 1.41 -13.95
N PRO A 133 12.91 2.44 -14.52
CA PRO A 133 14.38 2.52 -14.47
C PRO A 133 14.97 2.60 -13.05
N ASP A 134 14.27 3.24 -12.12
CA ASP A 134 14.66 3.35 -10.71
C ASP A 134 14.57 1.98 -10.01
N LEU A 135 13.50 1.22 -10.23
CA LEU A 135 13.35 -0.13 -9.71
C LEU A 135 14.37 -1.10 -10.33
N ASN A 136 14.65 -0.94 -11.64
CA ASN A 136 15.70 -1.72 -12.31
C ASN A 136 17.06 -1.44 -11.67
N SER A 137 17.37 -0.17 -11.36
CA SER A 137 18.61 0.24 -10.69
C SER A 137 18.67 -0.25 -9.24
N ALA A 138 17.52 -0.37 -8.56
CA ALA A 138 17.41 -0.89 -7.21
C ALA A 138 17.48 -2.42 -7.11
N SER A 139 17.71 -3.13 -8.23
CA SER A 139 17.68 -4.61 -8.31
C SER A 139 16.33 -5.19 -7.82
N TRP A 140 15.23 -4.59 -8.32
CA TRP A 140 13.87 -4.96 -7.95
C TRP A 140 13.20 -5.94 -8.92
N ASN A 141 13.87 -6.24 -10.04
CA ASN A 141 13.34 -7.12 -11.08
C ASN A 141 13.21 -8.57 -10.60
N VAL A 142 12.15 -9.24 -11.03
CA VAL A 142 11.96 -10.68 -10.90
C VAL A 142 12.62 -11.35 -12.12
N PRO A 143 13.34 -12.49 -11.95
CA PRO A 143 13.93 -13.21 -13.07
C PRO A 143 12.90 -13.62 -14.12
N MET A 144 13.23 -13.48 -15.40
CA MET A 144 12.34 -13.83 -16.53
C MET A 144 11.83 -15.28 -16.49
N MET A 145 12.61 -16.22 -15.95
CA MET A 145 12.18 -17.62 -15.76
C MET A 145 11.03 -17.78 -14.74
N LEU A 146 10.74 -16.71 -13.96
CA LEU A 146 9.62 -16.60 -13.03
C LEU A 146 8.56 -15.61 -13.55
N GLY A 147 8.61 -15.26 -14.84
CA GLY A 147 7.63 -14.38 -15.48
C GLY A 147 8.01 -12.92 -15.55
N GLY A 148 9.17 -12.52 -15.01
CA GLY A 148 9.61 -11.11 -15.03
C GLY A 148 8.77 -10.22 -14.11
N GLY A 149 8.79 -8.91 -14.37
CA GLY A 149 8.17 -7.90 -13.53
C GLY A 149 9.00 -7.56 -12.30
N TYR A 150 8.32 -7.26 -11.18
CA TYR A 150 8.96 -6.69 -10.00
C TYR A 150 8.58 -7.41 -8.71
N HIS A 151 9.50 -7.39 -7.75
CA HIS A 151 9.19 -7.81 -6.38
C HIS A 151 8.11 -6.92 -5.77
N TYR A 152 7.32 -7.48 -4.86
CA TYR A 152 6.42 -6.71 -4.01
C TYR A 152 7.10 -6.38 -2.66
N MET A 153 7.91 -7.32 -2.13
CA MET A 153 8.73 -7.10 -0.94
C MET A 153 10.01 -7.90 -0.99
N GLN A 154 11.06 -7.36 -0.37
CA GLN A 154 12.28 -8.08 0.00
C GLN A 154 12.49 -7.89 1.51
N LEU A 155 12.31 -8.97 2.26
CA LEU A 155 12.62 -9.07 3.68
C LEU A 155 13.72 -10.11 3.85
N GLU A 156 14.87 -9.69 4.33
CA GLU A 156 16.05 -10.55 4.47
C GLU A 156 16.65 -10.42 5.86
N GLY A 157 17.31 -11.45 6.32
CA GLY A 157 18.05 -11.45 7.57
C GLY A 157 18.68 -12.80 7.85
N LYS A 158 19.03 -13.02 9.12
CA LYS A 158 19.53 -14.28 9.63
C LYS A 158 18.62 -14.83 10.69
N PHE A 159 18.71 -16.13 10.91
CA PHE A 159 18.03 -16.81 12.02
C PHE A 159 18.93 -17.89 12.61
N ILE A 160 18.64 -18.31 13.83
CA ILE A 160 19.29 -19.45 14.45
C ILE A 160 18.54 -20.71 14.05
N ASN A 161 19.21 -21.55 13.30
CA ASN A 161 18.63 -22.80 12.78
C ASN A 161 18.60 -23.92 13.86
N SER A 162 17.97 -25.03 13.54
CA SER A 162 17.84 -26.18 14.45
C SER A 162 19.17 -26.81 14.89
N SER A 163 20.29 -26.46 14.24
CA SER A 163 21.65 -26.86 14.64
C SER A 163 22.37 -25.79 15.47
N ALA A 164 21.65 -24.78 15.96
CA ALA A 164 22.17 -23.64 16.71
C ALA A 164 23.22 -22.83 15.92
N ALA A 165 23.11 -22.77 14.60
CA ALA A 165 23.97 -21.99 13.74
C ALA A 165 23.19 -20.85 13.08
N GLU A 166 23.86 -19.72 12.83
CA GLU A 166 23.29 -18.65 12.03
C GLU A 166 23.14 -19.09 10.57
N GLN A 167 21.97 -18.79 10.00
CA GLN A 167 21.65 -19.06 8.61
C GLN A 167 20.84 -17.89 8.04
N GLY A 168 21.13 -17.50 6.78
CA GLY A 168 20.37 -16.45 6.10
C GLY A 168 18.97 -16.89 5.72
N TYR A 169 18.04 -15.95 5.67
CA TYR A 169 16.74 -16.14 5.07
C TYR A 169 16.42 -15.00 4.07
N GLN A 170 15.62 -15.33 3.05
CA GLN A 170 15.16 -14.41 2.01
C GLN A 170 13.64 -14.60 1.81
N TYR A 171 12.87 -13.77 2.47
CA TYR A 171 11.42 -13.74 2.35
C TYR A 171 11.04 -12.68 1.29
N HIS A 172 11.10 -13.11 0.01
CA HIS A 172 10.78 -12.25 -1.12
C HIS A 172 9.39 -12.57 -1.67
N THR A 173 8.53 -11.57 -1.74
CA THR A 173 7.19 -11.70 -2.33
C THR A 173 7.19 -11.22 -3.77
N ILE A 174 6.60 -12.02 -4.63
CA ILE A 174 6.41 -11.76 -6.06
C ILE A 174 5.03 -12.26 -6.49
N ARG A 175 4.62 -12.04 -7.72
CA ARG A 175 3.48 -12.75 -8.30
C ARG A 175 3.77 -14.25 -8.27
N ALA A 176 2.87 -15.04 -7.68
CA ALA A 176 3.08 -16.49 -7.61
C ALA A 176 3.08 -17.09 -9.01
N VAL A 177 4.04 -17.99 -9.28
CA VAL A 177 4.21 -18.63 -10.56
C VAL A 177 4.43 -20.13 -10.39
N ASP A 178 3.61 -20.94 -11.04
CA ASP A 178 3.91 -22.33 -11.30
C ASP A 178 4.75 -22.40 -12.57
N ASN A 179 6.02 -22.75 -12.40
CA ASN A 179 7.04 -22.87 -13.45
C ASN A 179 7.44 -24.32 -13.70
N SER A 180 6.59 -25.27 -13.32
CA SER A 180 6.79 -26.71 -13.58
C SER A 180 6.87 -27.02 -15.08
N ASP A 181 6.17 -26.23 -15.92
CA ASP A 181 6.33 -26.17 -17.37
C ASP A 181 6.86 -24.78 -17.75
N SER A 182 8.14 -24.70 -18.09
CA SER A 182 8.81 -23.44 -18.44
C SER A 182 8.27 -22.77 -19.71
N ASP A 183 7.57 -23.52 -20.57
CA ASP A 183 6.99 -23.00 -21.81
C ASP A 183 5.55 -22.47 -21.57
N ASN A 184 4.93 -22.84 -20.43
CA ASN A 184 3.58 -22.48 -20.08
C ASN A 184 3.47 -22.09 -18.58
N LEU A 185 4.01 -20.93 -18.21
CA LEU A 185 3.92 -20.41 -16.85
C LEU A 185 2.47 -20.14 -16.45
N VAL A 186 2.07 -20.60 -15.27
CA VAL A 186 0.75 -20.33 -14.69
C VAL A 186 0.91 -19.39 -13.51
N PHE A 187 0.16 -18.29 -13.52
CA PHE A 187 0.27 -17.23 -12.51
C PHE A 187 -0.93 -17.19 -11.59
N GLN A 188 -0.68 -16.84 -10.33
CA GLN A 188 -1.69 -16.41 -9.38
C GLN A 188 -1.29 -15.05 -8.83
N ASP A 189 -2.25 -14.13 -8.79
CA ASP A 189 -2.04 -12.79 -8.26
C ASP A 189 -1.84 -12.86 -6.75
N THR A 190 -0.78 -12.20 -6.28
CA THR A 190 -0.37 -12.13 -4.87
C THR A 190 -0.09 -10.69 -4.45
N PHE A 191 -0.37 -9.70 -5.31
CA PHE A 191 -0.61 -8.33 -4.87
C PHE A 191 -1.98 -8.24 -4.19
N PHE A 192 -2.17 -7.28 -3.31
CA PHE A 192 -3.46 -7.12 -2.62
C PHE A 192 -3.71 -5.67 -2.23
N THR A 193 -4.99 -5.34 -2.08
CA THR A 193 -5.41 -4.04 -1.58
C THR A 193 -5.35 -4.02 -0.07
N VAL A 194 -4.74 -2.97 0.48
CA VAL A 194 -4.73 -2.66 1.90
C VAL A 194 -5.76 -1.56 2.16
N ASP A 195 -6.81 -1.88 2.90
CA ASP A 195 -7.84 -0.94 3.30
C ASP A 195 -7.47 -0.30 4.66
N LEU A 196 -7.31 1.01 4.67
CA LEU A 196 -7.02 1.79 5.88
C LEU A 196 -8.30 2.22 6.61
N GLY A 197 -9.47 2.05 5.98
CA GLY A 197 -10.76 2.42 6.52
C GLY A 197 -11.08 3.92 6.35
N GLN A 198 -12.01 4.39 7.18
CA GLN A 198 -12.52 5.76 7.11
C GLN A 198 -11.49 6.78 7.59
N ILE A 199 -11.32 7.86 6.82
CA ILE A 199 -10.37 8.94 7.12
C ILE A 199 -11.03 10.29 6.86
N ILE A 200 -10.79 11.25 7.77
CA ILE A 200 -11.12 12.66 7.54
C ILE A 200 -9.83 13.38 7.15
N ILE A 201 -9.82 13.92 5.95
CA ILE A 201 -8.70 14.72 5.45
C ILE A 201 -8.90 16.17 5.88
N HIS A 202 -7.94 16.70 6.60
CA HIS A 202 -7.78 18.09 6.98
C HIS A 202 -6.67 18.74 6.15
N GLU A 203 -6.43 20.02 6.37
CA GLU A 203 -5.33 20.73 5.72
C GLU A 203 -3.97 20.10 6.12
N ASN A 204 -3.19 19.71 5.11
CA ASN A 204 -1.86 19.05 5.26
C ASN A 204 -1.89 17.74 6.07
N SER A 205 -2.94 16.94 5.91
CA SER A 205 -3.07 15.65 6.62
C SER A 205 -1.89 14.72 6.36
N ASN A 206 -1.40 14.13 7.44
CA ASN A 206 -0.41 13.06 7.42
C ASN A 206 -1.06 11.76 7.91
N ILE A 207 -1.13 10.75 7.04
CA ILE A 207 -1.73 9.44 7.29
C ILE A 207 -0.62 8.46 7.67
N GLY A 208 -0.60 8.02 8.92
CA GLY A 208 0.31 6.96 9.36
C GLY A 208 -0.16 5.60 8.86
N VAL A 209 0.77 4.83 8.30
CA VAL A 209 0.57 3.43 7.91
C VAL A 209 1.54 2.59 8.74
N LYS A 210 1.02 1.57 9.42
CA LYS A 210 1.84 0.66 10.23
C LYS A 210 1.95 -0.69 9.54
N MET A 211 3.17 -1.24 9.48
CA MET A 211 3.41 -2.63 9.13
C MET A 211 3.84 -3.40 10.39
N ASN A 212 3.08 -4.42 10.81
CA ASN A 212 3.55 -5.40 11.78
C ASN A 212 4.32 -6.50 11.04
N VAL A 213 5.65 -6.41 11.07
CA VAL A 213 6.53 -7.35 10.35
C VAL A 213 6.38 -8.79 10.85
N ALA A 214 6.04 -8.97 12.13
CA ALA A 214 5.84 -10.30 12.70
C ALA A 214 4.69 -11.06 12.02
N GLU A 215 3.66 -10.37 11.50
CA GLU A 215 2.50 -11.01 10.87
C GLU A 215 2.87 -11.76 9.58
N TRP A 216 3.93 -11.36 8.87
CA TRP A 216 4.43 -12.14 7.73
C TRP A 216 4.76 -13.59 8.09
N PHE A 217 5.03 -13.88 9.37
CA PHE A 217 5.44 -15.19 9.88
C PHE A 217 4.37 -15.90 10.72
N LYS A 218 3.12 -15.35 10.80
CA LYS A 218 2.11 -15.82 11.77
C LYS A 218 0.84 -16.36 11.13
N THR A 219 0.02 -15.50 10.61
CA THR A 219 -1.41 -15.76 10.40
C THR A 219 -1.82 -15.57 8.95
N PRO A 220 -2.43 -16.59 8.29
CA PRO A 220 -2.89 -17.87 8.86
C PRO A 220 -1.82 -18.95 8.96
N TYR A 221 -0.62 -18.73 8.41
CA TYR A 221 0.44 -19.74 8.37
C TYR A 221 1.62 -19.38 9.26
N SER A 222 1.85 -20.15 10.32
CA SER A 222 3.09 -20.10 11.09
C SER A 222 4.26 -20.51 10.19
N TRP A 223 5.35 -19.71 10.22
CA TRP A 223 6.46 -19.82 9.27
C TRP A 223 7.69 -20.42 9.93
N ASP A 224 8.06 -21.66 9.59
CA ASP A 224 9.28 -22.29 10.06
C ASP A 224 10.45 -21.95 9.11
N LEU A 225 11.39 -21.12 9.59
CA LEU A 225 12.58 -20.74 8.84
C LEU A 225 13.54 -21.91 8.58
N ASN A 226 13.46 -23.01 9.32
CA ASN A 226 14.24 -24.21 8.99
C ASN A 226 13.75 -24.91 7.70
N ILE A 227 12.50 -24.63 7.29
CA ILE A 227 11.90 -25.19 6.08
C ILE A 227 11.82 -24.12 4.98
N TRP A 228 11.43 -22.90 5.35
CA TRP A 228 11.06 -21.82 4.44
C TRP A 228 12.02 -20.62 4.56
N ASN A 229 13.35 -20.83 4.35
CA ASN A 229 14.35 -19.77 4.49
C ASN A 229 14.84 -19.19 3.16
N SER A 230 14.77 -19.94 2.06
CA SER A 230 15.33 -19.55 0.77
C SER A 230 14.61 -20.22 -0.39
N MET A 231 14.92 -19.79 -1.62
CA MET A 231 14.29 -20.30 -2.86
C MET A 231 12.76 -20.18 -2.84
N LEU A 232 12.26 -19.11 -2.22
CA LEU A 232 10.81 -18.92 -2.03
C LEU A 232 10.14 -18.33 -3.27
N MET A 233 10.86 -17.56 -4.10
CA MET A 233 10.29 -17.00 -5.33
C MET A 233 9.79 -18.07 -6.32
N PRO A 234 10.55 -19.15 -6.63
CA PRO A 234 10.05 -20.22 -7.50
C PRO A 234 9.09 -21.19 -6.81
N ASN A 235 8.79 -20.99 -5.54
CA ASN A 235 7.89 -21.85 -4.78
C ASN A 235 6.49 -21.26 -4.75
N PHE A 236 5.62 -21.77 -5.62
CA PHE A 236 4.24 -21.31 -5.77
C PHE A 236 3.48 -21.30 -4.43
N ASP A 237 3.51 -22.41 -3.69
CA ASP A 237 2.81 -22.53 -2.41
C ASP A 237 3.33 -21.56 -1.35
N ALA A 238 4.64 -21.29 -1.36
CA ALA A 238 5.22 -20.29 -0.46
C ALA A 238 4.68 -18.89 -0.78
N GLN A 239 4.63 -18.51 -2.07
CA GLN A 239 4.11 -17.20 -2.49
C GLN A 239 2.63 -17.03 -2.13
N VAL A 240 1.81 -18.07 -2.26
CA VAL A 240 0.40 -18.04 -1.86
C VAL A 240 0.27 -17.89 -0.33
N LYS A 241 1.06 -18.62 0.46
CA LYS A 241 1.07 -18.47 1.93
C LYS A 241 1.55 -17.09 2.37
N MET A 242 2.53 -16.52 1.69
CA MET A 242 2.99 -15.14 1.93
C MET A 242 1.86 -14.13 1.65
N TYR A 243 1.13 -14.30 0.55
CA TYR A 243 -0.05 -13.49 0.23
C TYR A 243 -1.10 -13.57 1.33
N ASP A 244 -1.44 -14.77 1.81
CA ASP A 244 -2.43 -14.96 2.85
C ASP A 244 -1.99 -14.32 4.20
N ASN A 245 -0.72 -14.49 4.60
CA ASN A 245 -0.16 -13.83 5.78
C ASN A 245 -0.15 -12.30 5.62
N GLY A 246 0.12 -11.82 4.40
CA GLY A 246 0.17 -10.41 4.06
C GLY A 246 -1.11 -9.63 4.36
N GLN A 247 -2.27 -10.29 4.37
CA GLN A 247 -3.58 -9.66 4.61
C GLN A 247 -3.69 -9.03 6.01
N ASN A 248 -2.84 -9.40 6.95
CA ASN A 248 -2.92 -8.94 8.34
C ASN A 248 -1.79 -7.97 8.74
N VAL A 249 -0.85 -7.66 7.84
CA VAL A 249 0.37 -6.94 8.23
C VAL A 249 0.19 -5.43 8.32
N PHE A 250 -0.73 -4.85 7.57
CA PHE A 250 -0.92 -3.40 7.52
C PHE A 250 -2.10 -2.93 8.35
N SER A 251 -1.98 -1.75 8.91
CA SER A 251 -3.06 -1.07 9.63
C SER A 251 -2.90 0.45 9.59
N LEU A 252 -4.01 1.17 9.78
CA LEU A 252 -4.00 2.62 9.95
C LEU A 252 -3.23 2.99 11.23
N GLY A 253 -2.36 3.98 11.12
CA GLY A 253 -1.65 4.61 12.22
C GLY A 253 -2.36 5.88 12.73
N SER A 254 -1.56 6.86 13.18
CA SER A 254 -2.08 8.19 13.52
C SER A 254 -2.42 8.98 12.25
N ILE A 255 -3.42 9.85 12.36
CA ILE A 255 -3.72 10.89 11.38
C ILE A 255 -3.45 12.22 12.08
N ASN A 256 -2.61 13.08 11.48
CA ASN A 256 -2.22 14.38 12.01
C ASN A 256 -2.49 15.46 10.98
#